data_7d0ba7eccc7f30040abd66c8f42a01bb
#
_entry.id   7d0ba7eccc7f30040abd66c8f42a01bb
#
_cell.length_a   1.000
_cell.length_b   1.000
_cell.length_c   1.000
_cell.angle_alpha   90.00
_cell.angle_beta   90.00
_cell.angle_gamma   90.00
#
_symmetry.space_group_name_H-M   'P 1'
#
loop_
_entity.id
_entity.type
_entity.pdbx_description
1 polymer ?
#
loop_
_entity_poly.entity_id
_entity_poly.type
_entity_poly.pdbx_seq_one_letter_code
_entity_poly.pdbx_strand_id
1 'polypeptide(L)'
;MCIRDRLREPVERSFSHYLMDCRLGFCSVKLEDIIANPQSYPQFFQQYIELGNYYSQLKRYYDIFGKEQLLVIFYEDFKTDTKKVMKSVFSFVQIEQQDIDFSIKNPFLLPSNALISKLYKFNFIRKGIKTIMPERILSLISSKYFSANSKPMLSMSTEQQLKAFYKPDIFQLEKLLNIDLSRWNIK
;
A
#
# COMPACT_ATOMS: atom_id res chain seq x y z
N MET A 1 -1.22 20.71 -15.10
CA MET A 1 -1.09 19.25 -14.82
C MET A 1 -1.51 19.03 -13.38
N CYS A 2 -2.46 18.15 -13.11
CA CYS A 2 -2.91 17.88 -11.75
C CYS A 2 -2.24 16.60 -11.25
N ILE A 3 -1.64 16.68 -10.08
CA ILE A 3 -0.98 15.53 -9.42
C ILE A 3 -1.83 15.14 -8.21
N ARG A 4 -2.13 13.85 -8.10
CA ARG A 4 -2.80 13.28 -6.94
C ARG A 4 -1.88 12.28 -6.27
N ASP A 5 -1.67 12.45 -4.98
CA ASP A 5 -0.94 11.48 -4.17
C ASP A 5 -1.83 10.90 -3.07
N ARG A 6 -1.64 9.62 -2.77
CA ARG A 6 -2.39 8.92 -1.74
C ARG A 6 -1.45 8.38 -0.68
N LEU A 7 -1.50 9.01 0.47
CA LEU A 7 -0.73 8.62 1.64
C LEU A 7 -1.49 7.57 2.48
N ARG A 8 -0.76 6.73 3.12
CA ARG A 8 -1.24 5.75 4.09
C ARG A 8 -0.30 5.76 5.27
N GLU A 9 -0.76 5.34 6.45
CA GLU A 9 0.10 5.08 7.59
C GLU A 9 1.32 4.26 7.15
N PRO A 10 2.57 4.78 7.33
CA PRO A 10 3.74 4.24 6.62
C PRO A 10 4.16 2.84 7.08
N VAL A 11 3.93 2.47 8.35
CA VAL A 11 4.20 1.10 8.84
C VAL A 11 3.24 0.11 8.18
N GLU A 12 1.93 0.45 8.12
CA GLU A 12 0.94 -0.37 7.43
C GLU A 12 1.21 -0.48 5.93
N ARG A 13 1.66 0.61 5.30
CA ARG A 13 2.03 0.61 3.88
C ARG A 13 3.20 -0.34 3.64
N SER A 14 4.28 -0.19 4.42
CA SER A 14 5.48 -1.04 4.37
C SER A 14 5.13 -2.51 4.46
N PHE A 15 4.42 -2.87 5.52
CA PHE A 15 4.06 -4.26 5.77
C PHE A 15 3.11 -4.82 4.71
N SER A 16 2.17 -4.01 4.24
CA SER A 16 1.24 -4.42 3.19
C SER A 16 1.95 -4.69 1.86
N HIS A 17 2.94 -3.87 1.50
CA HIS A 17 3.74 -4.05 0.29
C HIS A 17 4.63 -5.29 0.39
N TYR A 18 5.34 -5.43 1.51
CA TYR A 18 6.12 -6.63 1.80
C TYR A 18 5.30 -7.91 1.67
N LEU A 19 4.12 -7.97 2.32
CA LEU A 19 3.24 -9.14 2.23
C LEU A 19 2.75 -9.43 0.80
N MET A 20 2.49 -8.38 0.03
CA MET A 20 2.12 -8.53 -1.38
C MET A 20 3.24 -9.22 -2.16
N ASP A 21 4.47 -8.77 -2.01
CA ASP A 21 5.62 -9.31 -2.72
C ASP A 21 5.99 -10.72 -2.26
N CYS A 22 5.89 -11.01 -0.96
CA CYS A 22 6.02 -12.37 -0.43
C CYS A 22 4.98 -13.33 -1.04
N ARG A 23 3.73 -12.87 -1.13
CA ARG A 23 2.64 -13.64 -1.75
C ARG A 23 2.90 -13.91 -3.23
N LEU A 24 3.46 -12.92 -3.93
CA LEU A 24 3.76 -13.01 -5.36
C LEU A 24 5.08 -13.74 -5.65
N GLY A 25 5.87 -14.07 -4.62
CA GLY A 25 7.15 -14.75 -4.76
C GLY A 25 8.29 -13.83 -5.18
N PHE A 26 8.11 -12.51 -5.09
CA PHE A 26 9.17 -11.53 -5.38
C PHE A 26 10.11 -11.33 -4.19
N CYS A 27 9.66 -11.58 -2.97
CA CYS A 27 10.46 -11.53 -1.77
C CYS A 27 10.31 -12.82 -0.96
N SER A 28 11.45 -13.38 -0.52
CA SER A 28 11.52 -14.54 0.38
C SER A 28 12.30 -14.24 1.68
N VAL A 29 12.85 -13.04 1.80
CA VAL A 29 13.60 -12.56 2.95
C VAL A 29 12.63 -12.06 4.02
N LYS A 30 12.94 -12.25 5.30
CA LYS A 30 12.11 -11.70 6.39
C LYS A 30 12.23 -10.18 6.45
N LEU A 31 11.15 -9.51 6.80
CA LEU A 31 11.13 -8.04 6.91
C LEU A 31 12.13 -7.54 7.96
N GLU A 32 12.25 -8.27 9.06
CA GLU A 32 13.20 -8.00 10.13
C GLU A 32 14.65 -7.99 9.63
N ASP A 33 15.01 -8.96 8.77
CA ASP A 33 16.36 -9.06 8.19
C ASP A 33 16.64 -7.88 7.23
N ILE A 34 15.64 -7.46 6.47
CA ILE A 34 15.72 -6.30 5.57
C ILE A 34 15.95 -5.01 6.38
N ILE A 35 15.23 -4.84 7.49
CA ILE A 35 15.36 -3.66 8.36
C ILE A 35 16.71 -3.68 9.08
N ALA A 36 17.15 -4.83 9.57
CA ALA A 36 18.42 -4.95 10.31
C ALA A 36 19.65 -4.79 9.40
N ASN A 37 19.55 -5.16 8.14
CA ASN A 37 20.67 -5.19 7.20
C ASN A 37 20.34 -4.48 5.87
N PRO A 38 20.08 -3.16 5.86
CA PRO A 38 19.69 -2.41 4.65
C PRO A 38 20.72 -2.55 3.51
N GLN A 39 22.00 -2.62 3.87
CA GLN A 39 23.11 -2.75 2.90
C GLN A 39 23.10 -4.09 2.16
N SER A 40 22.61 -5.15 2.79
CA SER A 40 22.49 -6.48 2.17
C SER A 40 21.23 -6.59 1.29
N TYR A 41 20.22 -5.75 1.52
CA TYR A 41 18.93 -5.78 0.83
C TYR A 41 18.49 -4.39 0.34
N PRO A 42 19.33 -3.62 -0.36
CA PRO A 42 19.07 -2.19 -0.63
C PRO A 42 17.79 -1.96 -1.42
N GLN A 43 17.49 -2.80 -2.40
CA GLN A 43 16.26 -2.66 -3.20
C GLN A 43 14.99 -2.91 -2.38
N PHE A 44 14.99 -3.94 -1.52
CA PHE A 44 13.85 -4.23 -0.66
C PHE A 44 13.69 -3.16 0.43
N PHE A 45 14.79 -2.67 1.00
CA PHE A 45 14.75 -1.59 1.98
C PHE A 45 14.17 -0.32 1.37
N GLN A 46 14.66 0.07 0.20
CA GLN A 46 14.11 1.21 -0.53
C GLN A 46 12.60 1.04 -0.80
N GLN A 47 12.21 -0.10 -1.35
CA GLN A 47 10.84 -0.37 -1.79
C GLN A 47 9.85 -0.47 -0.63
N TYR A 48 10.22 -1.14 0.45
CA TYR A 48 9.31 -1.35 1.57
C TYR A 48 9.41 -0.24 2.61
N ILE A 49 10.60 0.30 2.86
CA ILE A 49 10.81 1.24 3.96
C ILE A 49 10.94 2.67 3.46
N GLU A 50 11.94 2.99 2.63
CA GLU A 50 12.22 4.39 2.26
C GLU A 50 11.08 5.08 1.50
N LEU A 51 10.31 4.34 0.69
CA LEU A 51 9.12 4.87 0.04
C LEU A 51 8.01 5.30 1.00
N GLY A 52 8.13 5.00 2.30
CA GLY A 52 7.27 5.51 3.36
C GLY A 52 7.67 6.88 3.89
N ASN A 53 8.83 7.40 3.52
CA ASN A 53 9.25 8.77 3.82
C ASN A 53 8.59 9.73 2.84
N TYR A 54 7.45 10.29 3.25
CA TYR A 54 6.60 11.08 2.37
C TYR A 54 7.00 12.55 2.28
N TYR A 55 7.58 13.11 3.34
CA TYR A 55 7.90 14.54 3.42
C TYR A 55 8.78 14.99 2.26
N SER A 56 9.94 14.34 2.06
CA SER A 56 10.88 14.72 1.02
C SER A 56 10.30 14.57 -0.39
N GLN A 57 9.45 13.57 -0.59
CA GLN A 57 8.76 13.33 -1.86
C GLN A 57 7.75 14.44 -2.14
N LEU A 58 6.84 14.71 -1.20
CA LEU A 58 5.82 15.76 -1.37
C LEU A 58 6.43 17.15 -1.46
N LYS A 59 7.44 17.43 -0.63
CA LYS A 59 8.14 18.72 -0.69
C LYS A 59 8.69 18.98 -2.10
N ARG A 60 9.34 18.02 -2.72
CA ARG A 60 9.86 18.12 -4.09
C ARG A 60 8.75 18.42 -5.10
N TYR A 61 7.59 17.76 -4.98
CA TYR A 61 6.45 18.03 -5.85
C TYR A 61 5.90 19.43 -5.61
N TYR A 62 5.78 19.90 -4.38
CA TYR A 62 5.34 21.26 -4.07
C TYR A 62 6.31 22.32 -4.58
N ASP A 63 7.62 22.07 -4.47
CA ASP A 63 8.64 23.00 -4.96
C ASP A 63 8.61 23.14 -6.50
N ILE A 64 8.24 22.06 -7.22
CA ILE A 64 8.22 22.06 -8.69
C ILE A 64 6.88 22.55 -9.25
N PHE A 65 5.76 22.09 -8.68
CA PHE A 65 4.44 22.28 -9.28
C PHE A 65 3.54 23.27 -8.52
N GLY A 66 3.90 23.66 -7.30
CA GLY A 66 3.04 24.43 -6.41
C GLY A 66 2.00 23.57 -5.69
N LYS A 67 1.51 24.11 -4.58
CA LYS A 67 0.53 23.39 -3.72
C LYS A 67 -0.82 23.18 -4.39
N GLU A 68 -1.21 24.11 -5.26
CA GLU A 68 -2.49 24.13 -5.96
C GLU A 68 -2.63 22.99 -6.98
N GLN A 69 -1.50 22.44 -7.42
CA GLN A 69 -1.47 21.36 -8.41
C GLN A 69 -1.35 19.96 -7.80
N LEU A 70 -1.30 19.88 -6.47
CA LEU A 70 -1.13 18.62 -5.76
C LEU A 70 -2.29 18.37 -4.77
N LEU A 71 -3.09 17.36 -5.03
CA LEU A 71 -4.11 16.88 -4.10
C LEU A 71 -3.58 15.69 -3.31
N VAL A 72 -3.40 15.87 -2.00
CA VAL A 72 -3.02 14.80 -1.08
C VAL A 72 -4.27 14.14 -0.52
N ILE A 73 -4.36 12.82 -0.64
CA ILE A 73 -5.47 11.99 -0.15
C ILE A 73 -4.92 11.00 0.86
N PHE A 74 -5.62 10.83 1.97
CA PHE A 74 -5.28 9.81 2.95
C PHE A 74 -6.08 8.54 2.68
N TYR A 75 -5.39 7.39 2.76
CA TYR A 75 -6.01 6.09 2.52
C TYR A 75 -7.13 5.80 3.51
N GLU A 76 -6.97 6.24 4.75
CA GLU A 76 -7.95 6.09 5.82
C GLU A 76 -9.25 6.83 5.48
N ASP A 77 -9.15 8.05 4.97
CA ASP A 77 -10.31 8.83 4.53
C ASP A 77 -10.98 8.18 3.31
N PHE A 78 -10.16 7.71 2.36
CA PHE A 78 -10.65 6.97 1.19
C PHE A 78 -11.40 5.68 1.60
N LYS A 79 -10.90 4.96 2.61
CA LYS A 79 -11.54 3.75 3.13
C LYS A 79 -12.84 4.04 3.87
N THR A 80 -12.91 5.17 4.58
CA THR A 80 -14.06 5.56 5.41
C THR A 80 -15.19 6.13 4.56
N ASP A 81 -14.87 7.04 3.62
CA ASP A 81 -15.85 7.68 2.75
C ASP A 81 -15.27 7.89 1.34
N THR A 82 -15.28 6.82 0.55
CA THR A 82 -14.80 6.83 -0.83
C THR A 82 -15.55 7.85 -1.68
N LYS A 83 -16.88 8.04 -1.47
CA LYS A 83 -17.69 8.97 -2.24
C LYS A 83 -17.22 10.41 -2.02
N LYS A 84 -17.03 10.80 -0.76
CA LYS A 84 -16.53 12.14 -0.41
C LYS A 84 -15.17 12.41 -1.01
N VAL A 85 -14.22 11.46 -0.90
CA VAL A 85 -12.88 11.61 -1.47
C VAL A 85 -12.95 11.71 -3.00
N MET A 86 -13.76 10.88 -3.67
CA MET A 86 -13.91 10.97 -5.12
C MET A 86 -14.53 12.29 -5.58
N LYS A 87 -15.49 12.84 -4.81
CA LYS A 87 -16.02 14.17 -5.06
C LYS A 87 -14.92 15.24 -5.03
N SER A 88 -14.03 15.18 -4.04
CA SER A 88 -12.87 16.09 -3.97
C SER A 88 -11.91 15.91 -5.15
N VAL A 89 -11.71 14.68 -5.61
CA VAL A 89 -10.90 14.39 -6.82
C VAL A 89 -11.53 15.02 -8.05
N PHE A 90 -12.83 14.81 -8.30
CA PHE A 90 -13.52 15.40 -9.45
C PHE A 90 -13.48 16.93 -9.44
N SER A 91 -13.72 17.54 -8.27
CA SER A 91 -13.58 18.98 -8.10
C SER A 91 -12.17 19.48 -8.40
N PHE A 92 -11.16 18.76 -7.90
CA PHE A 92 -9.74 19.12 -8.10
C PHE A 92 -9.32 19.05 -9.57
N VAL A 93 -9.77 18.02 -10.30
CA VAL A 93 -9.45 17.89 -11.73
C VAL A 93 -10.45 18.63 -12.64
N GLN A 94 -11.42 19.34 -12.04
CA GLN A 94 -12.42 20.17 -12.75
C GLN A 94 -13.25 19.39 -13.78
N ILE A 95 -13.66 18.19 -13.41
CA ILE A 95 -14.59 17.37 -14.23
C ILE A 95 -15.90 17.14 -13.49
N GLU A 96 -16.97 16.90 -14.24
CA GLU A 96 -18.27 16.54 -13.67
C GLU A 96 -18.20 15.24 -12.88
N GLN A 97 -19.02 15.13 -11.83
CA GLN A 97 -19.11 13.93 -11.04
C GLN A 97 -19.62 12.78 -11.91
N GLN A 98 -18.86 11.66 -11.87
CA GLN A 98 -19.24 10.43 -12.55
C GLN A 98 -19.83 9.46 -11.53
N ASP A 99 -20.81 8.67 -11.97
CA ASP A 99 -21.27 7.53 -11.18
C ASP A 99 -20.23 6.41 -11.22
N ILE A 100 -19.70 6.06 -10.06
CA ILE A 100 -18.61 5.07 -9.94
C ILE A 100 -19.10 3.91 -9.08
N ASP A 101 -18.82 2.69 -9.55
CA ASP A 101 -18.95 1.48 -8.74
C ASP A 101 -17.86 1.44 -7.65
N PHE A 102 -18.29 1.61 -6.40
CA PHE A 102 -17.42 1.59 -5.22
C PHE A 102 -17.25 0.18 -4.62
N SER A 103 -17.63 -0.87 -5.32
CA SER A 103 -17.42 -2.24 -4.85
C SER A 103 -15.92 -2.56 -4.69
N ILE A 104 -15.58 -3.34 -3.66
CA ILE A 104 -14.21 -3.79 -3.41
C ILE A 104 -13.86 -4.86 -4.45
N LYS A 105 -13.05 -4.51 -5.45
CA LYS A 105 -12.69 -5.42 -6.55
C LYS A 105 -11.50 -6.32 -6.26
N ASN A 106 -10.62 -5.94 -5.32
CA ASN A 106 -9.40 -6.69 -5.00
C ASN A 106 -9.24 -6.90 -3.48
N PRO A 107 -10.02 -7.81 -2.86
CA PRO A 107 -9.83 -8.14 -1.46
C PRO A 107 -8.45 -8.80 -1.27
N PHE A 108 -7.83 -8.56 -0.10
CA PHE A 108 -6.61 -9.29 0.27
C PHE A 108 -6.97 -10.73 0.58
N LEU A 109 -6.50 -11.65 -0.27
CA LEU A 109 -6.74 -13.09 -0.13
C LEU A 109 -5.40 -13.81 -0.02
N LEU A 110 -5.30 -14.75 0.90
CA LEU A 110 -4.15 -15.64 1.05
C LEU A 110 -4.49 -17.05 0.60
N PRO A 111 -3.53 -17.80 -0.01
CA PRO A 111 -3.71 -19.22 -0.29
C PRO A 111 -4.00 -20.00 0.99
N SER A 112 -5.00 -20.85 0.98
CA SER A 112 -5.45 -21.62 2.14
C SER A 112 -4.50 -22.75 2.55
N ASN A 113 -3.58 -23.17 1.67
CA ASN A 113 -2.60 -24.21 1.97
C ASN A 113 -1.23 -23.98 1.34
N ALA A 114 -0.21 -24.69 1.87
CA ALA A 114 1.19 -24.52 1.49
C ALA A 114 1.48 -24.93 0.03
N LEU A 115 0.76 -25.89 -0.54
CA LEU A 115 0.94 -26.34 -1.93
C LEU A 115 0.47 -25.24 -2.90
N ILE A 116 -0.71 -24.67 -2.65
CA ILE A 116 -1.25 -23.56 -3.46
C ILE A 116 -0.35 -22.35 -3.33
N SER A 117 0.16 -22.06 -2.13
CA SER A 117 1.12 -20.98 -1.89
C SER A 117 2.39 -21.14 -2.75
N LYS A 118 2.95 -22.36 -2.81
CA LYS A 118 4.12 -22.65 -3.66
C LYS A 118 3.79 -22.47 -5.14
N LEU A 119 2.68 -23.05 -5.63
CA LEU A 119 2.26 -22.93 -7.03
C LEU A 119 1.98 -21.47 -7.43
N TYR A 120 1.39 -20.71 -6.51
CA TYR A 120 1.03 -19.31 -6.77
C TYR A 120 2.26 -18.39 -6.91
N LYS A 121 3.43 -18.77 -6.37
CA LYS A 121 4.70 -18.06 -6.53
C LYS A 121 5.27 -18.12 -7.95
N PHE A 122 4.88 -19.11 -8.76
CA PHE A 122 5.37 -19.22 -10.13
C PHE A 122 4.57 -18.35 -11.11
N ASN A 123 5.23 -17.32 -11.62
CA ASN A 123 4.62 -16.32 -12.53
C ASN A 123 4.01 -16.92 -13.79
N PHE A 124 4.67 -17.93 -14.37
CA PHE A 124 4.17 -18.58 -15.59
C PHE A 124 2.89 -19.36 -15.34
N ILE A 125 2.76 -20.01 -14.18
CA ILE A 125 1.54 -20.74 -13.79
C ILE A 125 0.37 -19.76 -13.62
N ARG A 126 0.60 -18.61 -12.96
CA ARG A 126 -0.43 -17.57 -12.80
C ARG A 126 -0.87 -16.98 -14.13
N LYS A 127 0.08 -16.70 -15.04
CA LYS A 127 -0.23 -16.18 -16.37
C LYS A 127 -1.00 -17.24 -17.18
N GLY A 128 -0.55 -18.49 -17.17
CA GLY A 128 -1.23 -19.58 -17.86
C GLY A 128 -2.65 -19.81 -17.36
N ILE A 129 -2.87 -19.84 -16.06
CA ILE A 129 -4.20 -19.99 -15.46
C ILE A 129 -5.12 -18.84 -15.87
N LYS A 130 -4.66 -17.58 -15.79
CA LYS A 130 -5.45 -16.41 -16.20
C LYS A 130 -5.79 -16.38 -17.68
N THR A 131 -4.92 -16.92 -18.53
CA THR A 131 -5.13 -16.91 -19.98
C THR A 131 -6.09 -18.02 -20.42
N ILE A 132 -6.08 -19.16 -19.73
CA ILE A 132 -6.81 -20.38 -20.14
C ILE A 132 -8.16 -20.50 -19.43
N MET A 133 -8.29 -19.96 -18.19
CA MET A 133 -9.50 -20.15 -17.39
C MET A 133 -10.45 -18.95 -17.47
N PRO A 134 -11.76 -19.20 -17.73
CA PRO A 134 -12.80 -18.18 -17.62
C PRO A 134 -12.88 -17.57 -16.22
N GLU A 135 -13.20 -16.28 -16.14
CA GLU A 135 -13.28 -15.55 -14.85
C GLU A 135 -14.23 -16.21 -13.81
N ARG A 136 -15.31 -16.84 -14.29
CA ARG A 136 -16.25 -17.57 -13.41
C ARG A 136 -15.59 -18.74 -12.69
N ILE A 137 -14.70 -19.47 -13.35
CA ILE A 137 -13.96 -20.59 -12.74
C ILE A 137 -12.88 -20.05 -11.80
N LEU A 138 -12.20 -18.97 -12.18
CA LEU A 138 -11.24 -18.30 -11.31
C LEU A 138 -11.86 -17.78 -10.02
N SER A 139 -13.08 -17.25 -10.07
CA SER A 139 -13.79 -16.78 -8.88
C SER A 139 -14.18 -17.92 -7.94
N LEU A 140 -14.64 -19.07 -8.48
CA LEU A 140 -14.94 -20.27 -7.69
C LEU A 140 -13.70 -20.88 -7.03
N ILE A 141 -12.59 -20.94 -7.77
CA ILE A 141 -11.30 -21.41 -7.24
C ILE A 141 -10.81 -20.44 -6.16
N SER A 142 -10.90 -19.13 -6.41
CA SER A 142 -10.46 -18.14 -5.42
C SER A 142 -11.27 -18.19 -4.13
N SER A 143 -12.58 -18.37 -4.19
CA SER A 143 -13.43 -18.50 -2.99
C SER A 143 -13.13 -19.76 -2.17
N LYS A 144 -12.76 -20.88 -2.82
CA LYS A 144 -12.50 -22.16 -2.16
C LYS A 144 -11.08 -22.29 -1.60
N TYR A 145 -10.09 -21.72 -2.28
CA TYR A 145 -8.68 -21.92 -1.98
C TYR A 145 -7.95 -20.67 -1.48
N PHE A 146 -8.64 -19.54 -1.42
CA PHE A 146 -8.11 -18.32 -0.85
C PHE A 146 -9.08 -17.84 0.23
N SER A 147 -8.55 -17.58 1.40
CA SER A 147 -9.34 -17.05 2.51
C SER A 147 -8.89 -15.66 2.88
N ALA A 148 -9.84 -14.84 3.32
CA ALA A 148 -9.56 -13.54 3.93
C ALA A 148 -9.02 -13.67 5.37
N ASN A 149 -8.92 -14.89 5.88
CA ASN A 149 -8.55 -15.16 7.26
C ASN A 149 -7.06 -14.93 7.49
N SER A 150 -6.80 -14.11 8.49
CA SER A 150 -5.52 -13.82 9.13
C SER A 150 -4.43 -13.25 8.20
N LYS A 151 -4.57 -11.95 7.87
CA LYS A 151 -3.36 -11.17 7.50
C LYS A 151 -2.31 -11.41 8.61
N PRO A 152 -1.08 -11.83 8.29
CA PRO A 152 -0.01 -11.94 9.27
C PRO A 152 0.11 -10.64 10.06
N MET A 153 0.39 -10.74 11.34
CA MET A 153 0.63 -9.57 12.19
C MET A 153 2.12 -9.23 12.18
N LEU A 154 2.42 -7.96 12.17
CA LEU A 154 3.77 -7.46 12.36
C LEU A 154 4.18 -7.69 13.81
N SER A 155 5.44 -8.08 14.06
CA SER A 155 5.94 -8.19 15.43
C SER A 155 5.99 -6.82 16.10
N MET A 156 5.72 -6.77 17.41
CA MET A 156 5.74 -5.50 18.15
C MET A 156 7.10 -4.80 18.05
N SER A 157 8.19 -5.56 18.08
CA SER A 157 9.55 -4.99 17.96
C SER A 157 9.78 -4.36 16.58
N THR A 158 9.37 -5.02 15.51
CA THR A 158 9.49 -4.49 14.14
C THR A 158 8.60 -3.28 13.92
N GLU A 159 7.39 -3.30 14.47
CA GLU A 159 6.48 -2.15 14.44
C GLU A 159 7.10 -0.93 15.13
N GLN A 160 7.67 -1.10 16.32
CA GLN A 160 8.34 -0.03 17.05
C GLN A 160 9.55 0.54 16.30
N GLN A 161 10.38 -0.34 15.69
CA GLN A 161 11.52 0.09 14.87
C GLN A 161 11.05 0.93 13.67
N LEU A 162 10.01 0.50 12.97
CA LEU A 162 9.46 1.25 11.84
C LEU A 162 8.83 2.58 12.28
N LYS A 163 8.11 2.61 13.40
CA LYS A 163 7.58 3.85 13.96
C LYS A 163 8.70 4.83 14.30
N ALA A 164 9.76 4.37 14.96
CA ALA A 164 10.92 5.19 15.26
C ALA A 164 11.59 5.73 13.99
N PHE A 165 11.70 4.90 12.94
CA PHE A 165 12.25 5.30 11.66
C PHE A 165 11.42 6.39 10.96
N TYR A 166 10.08 6.30 10.96
CA TYR A 166 9.22 7.25 10.28
C TYR A 166 8.90 8.52 11.08
N LYS A 167 9.07 8.51 12.40
CA LYS A 167 8.71 9.62 13.28
C LYS A 167 9.27 10.98 12.81
N PRO A 168 10.56 11.12 12.41
CA PRO A 168 11.09 12.41 11.95
C PRO A 168 10.42 12.88 10.64
N ASP A 169 10.15 11.96 9.70
CA ASP A 169 9.49 12.28 8.44
C ASP A 169 8.04 12.73 8.66
N ILE A 170 7.29 12.03 9.51
CA ILE A 170 5.90 12.38 9.83
C ILE A 170 5.80 13.76 10.50
N PHE A 171 6.70 14.08 11.40
CA PHE A 171 6.75 15.41 12.02
C PHE A 171 6.95 16.54 11.01
N GLN A 172 7.82 16.33 10.00
CA GLN A 172 8.02 17.29 8.93
C GLN A 172 6.82 17.33 7.98
N LEU A 173 6.18 16.18 7.72
CA LEU A 173 5.00 16.06 6.89
C LEU A 173 3.80 16.81 7.49
N GLU A 174 3.57 16.68 8.80
CA GLU A 174 2.54 17.43 9.53
C GLU A 174 2.69 18.94 9.30
N LYS A 175 3.92 19.45 9.43
CA LYS A 175 4.23 20.87 9.18
C LYS A 175 4.00 21.28 7.74
N LEU A 176 4.44 20.46 6.79
CA LEU A 176 4.31 20.73 5.35
C LEU A 176 2.85 20.84 4.93
N LEU A 177 2.02 19.93 5.43
CA LEU A 177 0.60 19.83 5.10
C LEU A 177 -0.29 20.68 6.00
N ASN A 178 0.22 21.17 7.12
CA ASN A 178 -0.51 21.88 8.18
C ASN A 178 -1.71 21.06 8.70
N ILE A 179 -1.47 19.78 9.03
CA ILE A 179 -2.47 18.84 9.54
C ILE A 179 -1.92 18.03 10.71
N ASP A 180 -2.81 17.48 11.54
CA ASP A 180 -2.46 16.52 12.60
C ASP A 180 -2.55 15.08 12.05
N LEU A 181 -1.42 14.36 12.12
CA LEU A 181 -1.31 12.94 11.77
C LEU A 181 -1.25 12.01 12.99
N SER A 182 -1.69 12.48 14.17
CA SER A 182 -1.74 11.66 15.39
C SER A 182 -2.53 10.34 15.20
N ARG A 183 -3.48 10.33 14.26
CA ARG A 183 -4.23 9.13 13.86
C ARG A 183 -3.33 7.98 13.35
N TRP A 184 -2.09 8.27 12.93
CA TRP A 184 -1.12 7.25 12.50
C TRP A 184 -0.35 6.62 13.67
N ASN A 185 -0.55 7.12 14.90
CA ASN A 185 0.03 6.57 16.13
C ASN A 185 1.56 6.35 16.08
N ILE A 186 2.28 7.28 15.44
CA ILE A 186 3.75 7.26 15.25
C ILE A 186 4.46 8.26 16.21
N LYS A 187 3.71 8.90 17.09
CA LYS A 187 4.22 9.90 18.03
C LYS A 187 5.04 9.31 19.17
#